data_ef8e6f63fe2a9b3843f6f7fb05028000
#
_entry.id   ef8e6f63fe2a9b3843f6f7fb05028000
#
_cell.length_a   1.000
_cell.length_b   1.000
_cell.length_c   1.000
_cell.angle_alpha   90.00
_cell.angle_beta   90.00
_cell.angle_gamma   90.00
#
_symmetry.space_group_name_H-M   'P 1'
#
loop_
_entity.id
_entity.type
_entity.pdbx_description
1 polymer ?
#
loop_
_entity_poly.entity_id
_entity_poly.type
_entity_poly.pdbx_seq_one_letter_code
_entity_poly.pdbx_strand_id
1 'polypeptide(L)'
;RYQIGGYHKFMIYDPKEREIQALSFSDRVFQHLLCDNVLMPYLEPRLIYDNAACREGKGTHFVLDRLEKFMREHYRKYGANGYILKFDIRKYFNSIDHEILKKKLANFPDEEVKNLLYHIIDSFSYTEGRGLPMGNQSSQWFALYYLDRLDRLIKEKLRIKHYVRYMDDG
;
A
#
# COMPACT_ATOMS: atom_id res chain seq x y z
N ARG A 1 22.07 -15.90 -5.45
CA ARG A 1 21.50 -14.79 -4.68
C ARG A 1 20.92 -13.78 -5.65
N TYR A 2 19.64 -13.42 -5.51
CA TYR A 2 18.99 -12.44 -6.38
C TYR A 2 19.64 -11.06 -6.21
N GLN A 3 19.91 -10.39 -7.33
CA GLN A 3 20.41 -9.02 -7.38
C GLN A 3 19.54 -8.20 -8.33
N ILE A 4 19.13 -7.04 -7.88
CA ILE A 4 18.29 -6.13 -8.67
C ILE A 4 19.18 -5.45 -9.74
N GLY A 5 18.74 -5.50 -10.99
CA GLY A 5 19.50 -5.00 -12.14
C GLY A 5 19.51 -3.48 -12.34
N GLY A 6 18.91 -2.72 -11.42
CA GLY A 6 18.81 -1.27 -11.50
C GLY A 6 17.44 -0.76 -12.01
N TYR A 7 17.26 0.57 -11.93
CA TYR A 7 15.99 1.23 -12.23
C TYR A 7 16.11 2.13 -13.46
N HIS A 8 15.17 1.98 -14.37
CA HIS A 8 14.97 2.93 -15.48
C HIS A 8 13.99 4.01 -15.02
N LYS A 9 14.43 5.27 -15.11
CA LYS A 9 13.61 6.42 -14.72
C LYS A 9 12.99 7.07 -15.94
N PHE A 10 11.70 7.36 -15.86
CA PHE A 10 10.99 8.13 -16.87
C PHE A 10 9.81 8.89 -16.26
N MET A 11 9.41 9.96 -16.96
CA MET A 11 8.31 10.79 -16.52
C MET A 11 7.01 10.37 -17.18
N ILE A 12 5.93 10.37 -16.42
CA ILE A 12 4.55 10.31 -16.93
C ILE A 12 3.83 11.60 -16.55
N TYR A 13 2.90 12.05 -17.42
CA TYR A 13 2.23 13.35 -17.29
C TYR A 13 0.69 13.23 -17.17
N ASP A 14 0.16 12.04 -17.04
CA ASP A 14 -1.27 11.80 -16.95
C ASP A 14 -1.66 11.15 -15.61
N PRO A 15 -2.56 11.76 -14.83
CA PRO A 15 -3.05 13.14 -14.87
C PRO A 15 -2.11 14.15 -14.20
N LYS A 16 -1.06 13.69 -13.56
CA LYS A 16 -0.05 14.50 -12.86
C LYS A 16 1.35 14.02 -13.25
N GLU A 17 2.28 14.94 -13.23
CA GLU A 17 3.69 14.64 -13.40
C GLU A 17 4.20 13.70 -12.30
N ARG A 18 4.75 12.54 -12.71
CA ARG A 18 5.33 11.54 -11.81
C ARG A 18 6.58 10.91 -12.41
N GLU A 19 7.64 10.83 -11.64
CA GLU A 19 8.81 10.04 -11.99
C GLU A 19 8.54 8.57 -11.62
N ILE A 20 8.61 7.70 -12.64
CA ILE A 20 8.47 6.24 -12.46
C ILE A 20 9.86 5.62 -12.47
N GLN A 21 10.07 4.69 -11.53
CA GLN A 21 11.29 3.89 -11.43
C GLN A 21 10.96 2.44 -11.77
N ALA A 22 11.05 2.11 -13.05
CA ALA A 22 10.75 0.76 -13.53
C ALA A 22 11.99 -0.14 -13.46
N LEU A 23 11.80 -1.36 -12.99
CA LEU A 23 12.80 -2.42 -13.07
C LEU A 23 12.92 -3.00 -14.48
N SER A 24 14.02 -3.73 -14.73
CA SER A 24 14.17 -4.54 -15.94
C SER A 24 13.01 -5.54 -16.08
N PHE A 25 12.77 -6.06 -17.28
CA PHE A 25 11.70 -7.02 -17.51
C PHE A 25 11.84 -8.27 -16.64
N SER A 26 13.05 -8.83 -16.54
CA SER A 26 13.34 -10.01 -15.72
C SER A 26 13.07 -9.77 -14.22
N ASP A 27 13.48 -8.60 -13.73
CA ASP A 27 13.21 -8.22 -12.33
C ASP A 27 11.73 -8.02 -12.06
N ARG A 28 10.97 -7.46 -13.02
CA ARG A 28 9.51 -7.33 -12.89
C ARG A 28 8.84 -8.70 -12.83
N VAL A 29 9.23 -9.64 -13.71
CA VAL A 29 8.71 -11.02 -13.66
C VAL A 29 8.99 -11.65 -12.30
N PHE A 30 10.23 -11.54 -11.81
CA PHE A 30 10.60 -12.05 -10.50
C PHE A 30 9.76 -11.43 -9.37
N GLN A 31 9.61 -10.10 -9.38
CA GLN A 31 8.80 -9.43 -8.36
C GLN A 31 7.32 -9.79 -8.44
N HIS A 32 6.76 -10.01 -9.63
CA HIS A 32 5.39 -10.53 -9.76
C HIS A 32 5.26 -11.92 -9.13
N LEU A 33 6.16 -12.84 -9.44
CA LEU A 33 6.16 -14.17 -8.82
C LEU A 33 6.28 -14.10 -7.29
N LEU A 34 7.16 -13.25 -6.77
CA LEU A 34 7.32 -13.03 -5.34
C LEU A 34 6.05 -12.43 -4.71
N CYS A 35 5.46 -11.45 -5.37
CA CYS A 35 4.23 -10.81 -4.86
C CYS A 35 3.07 -11.79 -4.85
N ASP A 36 2.82 -12.49 -5.94
CA ASP A 36 1.64 -13.34 -6.10
C ASP A 36 1.71 -14.60 -5.22
N ASN A 37 2.91 -15.19 -5.06
CA ASN A 37 3.07 -16.44 -4.31
C ASN A 37 3.48 -16.25 -2.84
N VAL A 38 3.98 -15.08 -2.46
CA VAL A 38 4.55 -14.86 -1.13
C VAL A 38 3.96 -13.65 -0.42
N LEU A 39 4.10 -12.45 -0.99
CA LEU A 39 3.67 -11.22 -0.31
C LEU A 39 2.15 -11.13 -0.19
N MET A 40 1.43 -11.36 -1.28
CA MET A 40 -0.03 -11.28 -1.29
C MET A 40 -0.64 -12.29 -0.32
N PRO A 41 -0.33 -13.60 -0.36
CA PRO A 41 -0.87 -14.57 0.59
C PRO A 41 -0.54 -14.24 2.05
N TYR A 42 0.61 -13.61 2.32
CA TYR A 42 0.98 -13.21 3.66
C TYR A 42 0.31 -11.92 4.12
N LEU A 43 0.24 -10.90 3.27
CA LEU A 43 -0.24 -9.56 3.65
C LEU A 43 -1.76 -9.40 3.54
N GLU A 44 -2.40 -9.98 2.52
CA GLU A 44 -3.83 -9.85 2.25
C GLU A 44 -4.73 -10.16 3.48
N PRO A 45 -4.52 -11.28 4.22
CA PRO A 45 -5.34 -11.58 5.38
C PRO A 45 -5.14 -10.63 6.57
N ARG A 46 -4.05 -9.84 6.54
CA ARG A 46 -3.70 -8.90 7.59
C ARG A 46 -4.29 -7.51 7.39
N LEU A 47 -4.70 -7.20 6.16
CA LEU A 47 -5.29 -5.91 5.83
C LEU A 47 -6.76 -5.86 6.22
N ILE A 48 -7.25 -4.70 6.64
CA ILE A 48 -8.68 -4.51 6.89
C ILE A 48 -9.50 -4.71 5.61
N TYR A 49 -10.77 -5.11 5.77
CA TYR A 49 -11.68 -5.30 4.62
C TYR A 49 -11.81 -4.06 3.75
N ASP A 50 -11.90 -2.88 4.35
CA ASP A 50 -12.12 -1.59 3.69
C ASP A 50 -10.83 -0.91 3.16
N ASN A 51 -9.72 -1.66 3.05
CA ASN A 51 -8.54 -1.26 2.28
C ASN A 51 -8.67 -1.82 0.86
N ALA A 52 -8.65 -0.97 -0.16
CA ALA A 52 -9.15 -1.35 -1.49
C ALA A 52 -8.13 -1.26 -2.65
N ALA A 53 -7.00 -0.59 -2.48
CA ALA A 53 -6.03 -0.45 -3.57
C ALA A 53 -5.30 -1.78 -3.84
N CYS A 54 -4.99 -2.07 -5.11
CA CYS A 54 -4.15 -3.19 -5.55
C CYS A 54 -4.57 -4.59 -5.05
N ARG A 55 -5.82 -4.76 -4.68
CA ARG A 55 -6.38 -6.03 -4.18
C ARG A 55 -7.38 -6.58 -5.18
N GLU A 56 -7.36 -7.89 -5.38
CA GLU A 56 -8.30 -8.58 -6.28
C GLU A 56 -9.75 -8.39 -5.81
N GLY A 57 -10.67 -8.17 -6.74
CA GLY A 57 -12.07 -7.89 -6.45
C GLY A 57 -12.34 -6.56 -5.76
N LYS A 58 -11.31 -5.72 -5.57
CA LYS A 58 -11.40 -4.38 -5.01
C LYS A 58 -10.78 -3.37 -5.96
N GLY A 59 -11.02 -2.10 -5.71
CA GLY A 59 -10.57 -1.04 -6.59
C GLY A 59 -11.42 0.20 -6.39
N THR A 60 -11.39 1.11 -7.36
CA THR A 60 -12.13 2.37 -7.26
C THR A 60 -13.64 2.15 -7.10
N HIS A 61 -14.22 1.22 -7.86
CA HIS A 61 -15.65 0.91 -7.74
C HIS A 61 -16.01 0.36 -6.36
N PHE A 62 -15.20 -0.54 -5.82
CA PHE A 62 -15.39 -1.02 -4.45
C PHE A 62 -15.41 0.14 -3.44
N VAL A 63 -14.49 1.10 -3.55
CA VAL A 63 -14.47 2.27 -2.66
C VAL A 63 -15.73 3.10 -2.79
N LEU A 64 -16.19 3.36 -4.01
CA LEU A 64 -17.41 4.12 -4.26
C LEU A 64 -18.65 3.42 -3.66
N ASP A 65 -18.78 2.11 -3.86
CA ASP A 65 -19.87 1.31 -3.28
C ASP A 65 -19.83 1.33 -1.74
N ARG A 66 -18.62 1.25 -1.17
CA ARG A 66 -18.45 1.37 0.31
C ARG A 66 -18.83 2.74 0.82
N LEU A 67 -18.41 3.81 0.14
CA LEU A 67 -18.77 5.19 0.48
C LEU A 67 -20.27 5.40 0.40
N GLU A 68 -20.90 4.99 -0.70
CA GLU A 68 -22.35 5.08 -0.88
C GLU A 68 -23.10 4.37 0.26
N LYS A 69 -22.69 3.13 0.57
CA LYS A 69 -23.26 2.38 1.69
C LYS A 69 -23.12 3.13 3.01
N PHE A 70 -21.93 3.66 3.32
CA PHE A 70 -21.69 4.39 4.56
C PHE A 70 -22.51 5.68 4.64
N MET A 71 -22.61 6.42 3.54
CA MET A 71 -23.42 7.63 3.46
C MET A 71 -24.91 7.31 3.68
N ARG A 72 -25.43 6.24 3.05
CA ARG A 72 -26.82 5.79 3.25
C ARG A 72 -27.08 5.35 4.69
N GLU A 73 -26.17 4.60 5.32
CA GLU A 73 -26.26 4.19 6.72
C GLU A 73 -26.28 5.41 7.66
N HIS A 74 -25.40 6.37 7.42
CA HIS A 74 -25.33 7.62 8.19
C HIS A 74 -26.63 8.42 8.04
N TYR A 75 -27.06 8.66 6.79
CA TYR A 75 -28.25 9.44 6.49
C TYR A 75 -29.51 8.87 7.13
N ARG A 76 -29.67 7.53 7.10
CA ARG A 76 -30.82 6.87 7.77
C ARG A 76 -30.85 7.10 9.28
N LYS A 77 -29.71 7.26 9.91
CA LYS A 77 -29.61 7.40 11.36
C LYS A 77 -29.61 8.87 11.83
N TYR A 78 -28.97 9.74 11.07
CA TYR A 78 -28.68 11.11 11.50
C TYR A 78 -29.12 12.17 10.49
N GLY A 79 -29.76 11.79 9.38
CA GLY A 79 -30.11 12.71 8.29
C GLY A 79 -28.85 13.29 7.62
N ALA A 80 -28.95 14.53 7.19
CA ALA A 80 -27.82 15.25 6.57
C ALA A 80 -26.82 15.84 7.58
N ASN A 81 -27.02 15.60 8.88
CA ASN A 81 -26.14 16.15 9.91
C ASN A 81 -24.91 15.26 10.12
N GLY A 82 -23.76 15.71 9.65
CA GLY A 82 -22.50 14.98 9.78
C GLY A 82 -21.36 15.60 8.98
N TYR A 83 -20.18 14.99 9.10
CA TYR A 83 -18.98 15.43 8.41
C TYR A 83 -18.31 14.25 7.73
N ILE A 84 -17.67 14.54 6.60
CA ILE A 84 -16.78 13.62 5.91
C ILE A 84 -15.35 14.16 6.05
N LEU A 85 -14.48 13.37 6.66
CA LEU A 85 -13.05 13.67 6.69
C LEU A 85 -12.39 12.92 5.53
N LYS A 86 -11.82 13.67 4.59
CA LYS A 86 -10.91 13.14 3.58
C LYS A 86 -9.48 13.53 3.94
N PHE A 87 -8.55 12.59 3.88
CA PHE A 87 -7.13 12.87 4.05
C PHE A 87 -6.31 12.18 2.95
N ASP A 88 -5.14 12.73 2.66
CA ASP A 88 -4.14 12.21 1.73
C ASP A 88 -2.74 12.38 2.34
N ILE A 89 -1.86 11.40 2.13
CA ILE A 89 -0.49 11.46 2.68
C ILE A 89 0.45 12.03 1.64
N ARG A 90 0.92 13.23 1.89
CA ARG A 90 1.83 13.93 0.98
C ARG A 90 3.09 13.11 0.69
N LYS A 91 3.38 12.90 -0.61
CA LYS A 91 4.56 12.17 -1.09
C LYS A 91 4.71 10.78 -0.42
N TYR A 92 3.61 10.04 -0.32
CA TYR A 92 3.52 8.81 0.46
C TYR A 92 4.66 7.84 0.16
N PHE A 93 4.83 7.40 -1.10
CA PHE A 93 5.88 6.46 -1.49
C PHE A 93 7.29 6.94 -1.15
N ASN A 94 7.55 8.24 -1.25
CA ASN A 94 8.84 8.83 -0.94
C ASN A 94 9.11 8.89 0.57
N SER A 95 8.06 8.86 1.40
CA SER A 95 8.14 9.03 2.85
C SER A 95 8.19 7.72 3.65
N ILE A 96 7.95 6.57 3.01
CA ILE A 96 7.97 5.27 3.68
C ILE A 96 9.36 5.00 4.25
N ASP A 97 9.44 4.85 5.57
CA ASP A 97 10.65 4.56 6.31
C ASP A 97 10.97 3.05 6.25
N HIS A 98 12.18 2.70 5.79
CA HIS A 98 12.59 1.32 5.60
C HIS A 98 12.66 0.54 6.90
N GLU A 99 13.17 1.14 7.97
CA GLU A 99 13.30 0.47 9.26
C GLU A 99 11.93 0.16 9.89
N ILE A 100 10.98 1.09 9.76
CA ILE A 100 9.61 0.86 10.22
C ILE A 100 8.96 -0.26 9.40
N LEU A 101 9.15 -0.26 8.07
CA LEU A 101 8.60 -1.30 7.20
C LEU A 101 9.21 -2.67 7.51
N LYS A 102 10.54 -2.76 7.66
CA LYS A 102 11.25 -3.99 8.06
C LYS A 102 10.78 -4.51 9.41
N LYS A 103 10.60 -3.63 10.40
CA LYS A 103 10.04 -4.01 11.71
C LYS A 103 8.63 -4.60 11.59
N LYS A 104 7.80 -4.12 10.68
CA LYS A 104 6.48 -4.70 10.42
C LYS A 104 6.56 -6.09 9.79
N LEU A 105 7.60 -6.37 9.02
CA LEU A 105 7.87 -7.66 8.39
C LEU A 105 8.75 -8.59 9.24
N ALA A 106 9.17 -8.18 10.43
CA ALA A 106 10.09 -8.95 11.28
C ALA A 106 9.60 -10.36 11.63
N ASN A 107 8.28 -10.54 11.72
CA ASN A 107 7.64 -11.83 12.00
C ASN A 107 7.27 -12.62 10.72
N PHE A 108 7.91 -12.31 9.60
CA PHE A 108 7.73 -13.11 8.39
C PHE A 108 8.24 -14.53 8.64
N PRO A 109 7.48 -15.60 8.29
CA PRO A 109 7.76 -16.95 8.75
C PRO A 109 9.04 -17.56 8.17
N ASP A 110 9.42 -17.17 6.96
CA ASP A 110 10.62 -17.66 6.27
C ASP A 110 11.72 -16.60 6.34
N GLU A 111 12.86 -16.99 6.95
CA GLU A 111 13.98 -16.09 7.17
C GLU A 111 14.70 -15.69 5.87
N GLU A 112 14.81 -16.62 4.91
CA GLU A 112 15.46 -16.33 3.61
C GLU A 112 14.61 -15.36 2.79
N VAL A 113 13.30 -15.59 2.77
CA VAL A 113 12.34 -14.69 2.13
C VAL A 113 12.35 -13.34 2.82
N LYS A 114 12.33 -13.28 4.15
CA LYS A 114 12.41 -12.03 4.90
C LYS A 114 13.65 -11.20 4.52
N ASN A 115 14.81 -11.85 4.45
CA ASN A 115 16.05 -11.21 4.04
C ASN A 115 15.98 -10.71 2.59
N LEU A 116 15.34 -11.45 1.69
CA LEU A 116 15.06 -11.02 0.32
C LEU A 116 14.16 -9.79 0.29
N LEU A 117 13.08 -9.76 1.09
CA LEU A 117 12.20 -8.60 1.19
C LEU A 117 12.92 -7.36 1.71
N TYR A 118 13.81 -7.52 2.70
CA TYR A 118 14.66 -6.45 3.20
C TYR A 118 15.60 -5.92 2.13
N HIS A 119 16.23 -6.81 1.37
CA HIS A 119 17.07 -6.43 0.23
C HIS A 119 16.30 -5.65 -0.84
N ILE A 120 15.06 -6.05 -1.14
CA ILE A 120 14.19 -5.33 -2.09
C ILE A 120 13.82 -3.94 -1.53
N ILE A 121 13.50 -3.81 -0.25
CA ILE A 121 13.19 -2.54 0.39
C ILE A 121 14.39 -1.60 0.31
N ASP A 122 15.60 -2.09 0.60
CA ASP A 122 16.82 -1.28 0.62
C ASP A 122 17.40 -0.98 -0.77
N SER A 123 16.90 -1.63 -1.81
CA SER A 123 17.41 -1.47 -3.17
C SER A 123 17.16 -0.11 -3.80
N PHE A 124 16.27 0.68 -3.21
CA PHE A 124 15.92 2.02 -3.68
C PHE A 124 15.64 2.95 -2.51
N SER A 125 16.08 4.19 -2.62
CA SER A 125 15.75 5.26 -1.68
C SER A 125 15.63 6.60 -2.41
N TYR A 126 14.64 7.40 -2.04
CA TYR A 126 14.59 8.83 -2.42
C TYR A 126 15.50 9.68 -1.53
N THR A 127 15.54 9.35 -0.25
CA THR A 127 16.48 9.86 0.74
C THR A 127 16.99 8.67 1.54
N GLU A 128 18.14 8.79 2.20
CA GLU A 128 18.73 7.69 2.96
C GLU A 128 17.72 7.00 3.87
N GLY A 129 17.54 5.69 3.69
CA GLY A 129 16.63 4.84 4.44
C GLY A 129 15.14 5.12 4.24
N ARG A 130 14.74 5.89 3.21
CA ARG A 130 13.35 6.22 2.95
C ARG A 130 12.98 6.18 1.48
N GLY A 131 11.79 5.70 1.23
CA GLY A 131 11.13 5.72 -0.06
C GLY A 131 11.10 4.37 -0.76
N LEU A 132 10.01 4.13 -1.47
CA LEU A 132 9.82 2.96 -2.33
C LEU A 132 9.66 3.43 -3.78
N PRO A 133 10.22 2.66 -4.75
CA PRO A 133 10.12 3.04 -6.15
C PRO A 133 8.68 2.94 -6.64
N MET A 134 8.21 3.95 -7.37
CA MET A 134 6.92 3.91 -8.04
C MET A 134 7.04 3.12 -9.36
N GLY A 135 6.21 2.09 -9.50
CA GLY A 135 6.18 1.24 -10.69
C GLY A 135 6.42 -0.26 -10.42
N ASN A 136 6.75 -0.63 -9.18
CA ASN A 136 6.91 -2.03 -8.78
C ASN A 136 5.71 -2.55 -8.00
N GLN A 137 5.32 -3.79 -8.27
CA GLN A 137 4.21 -4.44 -7.55
C GLN A 137 4.52 -4.61 -6.07
N SER A 138 5.76 -4.99 -5.71
CA SER A 138 6.17 -5.13 -4.30
C SER A 138 6.02 -3.83 -3.51
N SER A 139 6.36 -2.67 -4.13
CA SER A 139 6.19 -1.35 -3.51
C SER A 139 4.73 -1.06 -3.15
N GLN A 140 3.79 -1.49 -3.98
CA GLN A 140 2.36 -1.32 -3.72
C GLN A 140 1.92 -2.12 -2.49
N TRP A 141 2.32 -3.39 -2.39
CA TRP A 141 2.00 -4.24 -1.23
C TRP A 141 2.66 -3.74 0.06
N PHE A 142 3.90 -3.30 0.00
CA PHE A 142 4.58 -2.68 1.12
C PHE A 142 3.87 -1.40 1.58
N ALA A 143 3.46 -0.55 0.65
CA ALA A 143 2.73 0.67 0.95
C ALA A 143 1.36 0.37 1.59
N LEU A 144 0.59 -0.61 1.07
CA LEU A 144 -0.66 -1.02 1.70
C LEU A 144 -0.46 -1.45 3.15
N TYR A 145 0.56 -2.27 3.41
CA TYR A 145 0.83 -2.83 4.73
C TYR A 145 1.47 -1.81 5.68
N TYR A 146 2.18 -0.82 5.16
CA TYR A 146 2.80 0.22 5.99
C TYR A 146 1.77 0.96 6.86
N LEU A 147 0.61 1.26 6.32
CA LEU A 147 -0.48 1.95 7.02
C LEU A 147 -1.48 1.02 7.75
N ASP A 148 -1.26 -0.29 7.77
CA ASP A 148 -2.15 -1.22 8.47
C ASP A 148 -2.42 -0.82 9.93
N ARG A 149 -1.42 -0.33 10.66
CA ARG A 149 -1.59 0.15 12.04
C ARG A 149 -2.54 1.35 12.14
N LEU A 150 -2.53 2.24 11.14
CA LEU A 150 -3.47 3.35 11.07
C LEU A 150 -4.89 2.83 10.84
N ASP A 151 -5.05 1.90 9.89
CA ASP A 151 -6.34 1.27 9.60
C ASP A 151 -6.93 0.62 10.86
N ARG A 152 -6.11 -0.15 11.59
CA ARG A 152 -6.52 -0.80 12.84
C ARG A 152 -6.80 0.19 13.96
N LEU A 153 -6.01 1.26 14.08
CA LEU A 153 -6.29 2.33 15.02
C LEU A 153 -7.69 2.91 14.77
N ILE A 154 -8.01 3.23 13.52
CA ILE A 154 -9.29 3.84 13.15
C ILE A 154 -10.45 2.85 13.37
N LYS A 155 -10.34 1.62 12.84
CA LYS A 155 -11.41 0.62 12.89
C LYS A 155 -11.60 -0.01 14.26
N GLU A 156 -10.52 -0.41 14.92
CA GLU A 156 -10.56 -1.25 16.10
C GLU A 156 -10.51 -0.44 17.41
N LYS A 157 -9.59 0.55 17.50
CA LYS A 157 -9.43 1.36 18.74
C LYS A 157 -10.41 2.52 18.78
N LEU A 158 -10.47 3.33 17.71
CA LEU A 158 -11.40 4.45 17.64
C LEU A 158 -12.83 4.02 17.27
N ARG A 159 -13.00 2.77 16.82
CA ARG A 159 -14.29 2.18 16.45
C ARG A 159 -15.05 2.98 15.40
N ILE A 160 -14.32 3.63 14.49
CA ILE A 160 -14.91 4.37 13.37
C ILE A 160 -15.33 3.37 12.30
N LYS A 161 -16.61 3.05 12.27
CA LYS A 161 -17.18 2.05 11.35
C LYS A 161 -17.10 2.49 9.89
N HIS A 162 -17.42 3.73 9.60
CA HIS A 162 -17.47 4.30 8.25
C HIS A 162 -16.10 4.86 7.86
N TYR A 163 -15.19 3.97 7.50
CA TYR A 163 -13.84 4.27 7.06
C TYR A 163 -13.46 3.36 5.90
N VAL A 164 -12.90 3.92 4.86
CA VAL A 164 -12.34 3.21 3.70
C VAL A 164 -11.04 3.89 3.29
N ARG A 165 -10.07 3.11 2.84
CA ARG A 165 -8.79 3.62 2.35
C ARG A 165 -8.46 3.07 0.96
N TYR A 166 -7.95 3.94 0.10
CA TYR A 166 -7.40 3.61 -1.19
C TYR A 166 -5.96 4.12 -1.26
N MET A 167 -4.98 3.25 -1.05
CA MET A 167 -3.57 3.55 -0.92
C MET A 167 -3.29 4.55 0.22
N ASP A 168 -2.99 5.80 -0.10
CA ASP A 168 -2.71 6.93 0.79
C ASP A 168 -3.92 7.85 1.02
N ASP A 169 -4.99 7.69 0.25
CA ASP A 169 -6.27 8.38 0.38
C ASP A 169 -7.19 7.65 1.38
N GLY A 170 -7.72 8.35 2.35
CA GLY A 170 -8.69 7.83 3.33
C GLY A 170 -9.84 8.78 3.59
#